data_1c94c8a48b3653719270eea7b7af57df
#
_entry.id   1c94c8a48b3653719270eea7b7af57df
#
_cell.length_a   1.000
_cell.length_b   1.000
_cell.length_c   1.000
_cell.angle_alpha   90.00
_cell.angle_beta   90.00
_cell.angle_gamma   90.00
#
_symmetry.space_group_name_H-M   'P 1'
#
loop_
_entity.id
_entity.type
_entity.pdbx_description
1 polymer ?
#
loop_
_entity_poly.entity_id
_entity_poly.type
_entity_poly.pdbx_seq_one_letter_code
_entity_poly.pdbx_strand_id
1 'polypeptide(L)'
;SDGGVLDASMDYLRYRYEEDQYLNSQDTLFGDMDGGIHLYSGQANLVWPFSKSFTFHAGAKTSFVSIDNNADYNRLQGDSWQPDHDLSCDFQYDENINAGYIQLDAKFSSVSLEAGLRLENTRIEGEQSGNAYQRDSSFTNHYTHLFPTLSVQYALRNGNSLSLTYGKRIVRPNYRDLNPFVYIHDEYTYDKGNTLLRPELSDNLELAYIHGDLFRVGLAFNYTKDVIIKSYLDQGNYVVYVSPENLSSRVSVGPRLSTSQLPLTSFWNVNVSASLIYNRYRLPENYQVKVNKRWTPNIGISNQFSFARTWSAELIGFYNGKMAAGQATIYPLWQINAGIQKKIWKGRGT
;
A
#
# COMPACT_ATOMS: atom_id res chain seq x y z
N SER A 1 -23.97 5.18 -33.93
CA SER A 1 -22.51 5.14 -34.04
C SER A 1 -21.93 5.58 -32.72
N ASP A 2 -21.51 4.61 -31.95
CA ASP A 2 -20.91 4.86 -30.64
C ASP A 2 -19.48 5.30 -30.93
N GLY A 3 -19.26 6.62 -30.93
CA GLY A 3 -17.96 7.22 -31.16
C GLY A 3 -17.01 6.87 -30.02
N GLY A 4 -15.72 6.67 -30.34
CA GLY A 4 -14.69 6.55 -29.29
C GLY A 4 -14.57 7.84 -28.49
N VAL A 5 -14.16 7.73 -27.24
CA VAL A 5 -13.89 8.86 -26.35
C VAL A 5 -12.38 8.92 -26.11
N LEU A 6 -11.82 10.10 -26.33
CA LEU A 6 -10.44 10.43 -25.96
C LEU A 6 -10.50 11.47 -24.85
N ASP A 7 -9.88 11.15 -23.72
CA ASP A 7 -9.66 12.09 -22.63
C ASP A 7 -8.15 12.32 -22.40
N ALA A 8 -7.79 13.52 -21.98
CA ALA A 8 -6.43 13.86 -21.60
C ALA A 8 -6.46 14.80 -20.39
N SER A 9 -5.53 14.59 -19.47
CA SER A 9 -5.35 15.46 -18.32
C SER A 9 -3.88 15.74 -18.05
N MET A 10 -3.61 16.87 -17.43
CA MET A 10 -2.31 17.26 -16.89
C MET A 10 -2.51 17.76 -15.47
N ASP A 11 -1.64 17.36 -14.58
CA ASP A 11 -1.68 17.74 -13.18
C ASP A 11 -0.33 18.29 -12.75
N TYR A 12 -0.35 19.31 -11.92
CA TYR A 12 0.79 19.84 -11.20
C TYR A 12 0.47 19.95 -9.73
N LEU A 13 1.36 19.44 -8.88
CA LEU A 13 1.27 19.57 -7.44
C LEU A 13 2.60 20.10 -6.91
N ARG A 14 2.52 21.05 -5.98
CA ARG A 14 3.65 21.53 -5.18
C ARG A 14 3.31 21.42 -3.72
N TYR A 15 4.20 20.85 -2.94
CA TYR A 15 4.10 20.75 -1.50
C TYR A 15 5.42 21.21 -0.88
N ARG A 16 5.34 21.93 0.27
CA ARG A 16 6.49 22.27 1.10
C ARG A 16 6.18 21.88 2.54
N TYR A 17 7.20 21.49 3.27
CA TYR A 17 7.10 21.23 4.69
C TYR A 17 8.33 21.77 5.41
N GLU A 18 8.13 22.09 6.68
CA GLU A 18 9.16 22.45 7.65
C GLU A 18 8.83 21.66 8.92
N GLU A 19 9.82 21.05 9.53
CA GLU A 19 9.66 20.21 10.71
C GLU A 19 10.86 20.42 11.64
N ASP A 20 10.58 20.81 12.90
CA ASP A 20 11.58 20.89 13.96
C ASP A 20 11.55 19.63 14.81
N GLN A 21 12.71 19.05 15.09
CA GLN A 21 12.89 17.97 16.05
C GLN A 21 13.73 18.41 17.23
N TYR A 22 13.26 18.12 18.43
CA TYR A 22 13.98 18.41 19.66
C TYR A 22 14.05 17.16 20.52
N LEU A 23 15.27 16.65 20.75
CA LEU A 23 15.55 15.54 21.65
C LEU A 23 16.31 16.10 22.87
N ASN A 24 15.72 15.94 24.07
CA ASN A 24 16.33 16.29 25.33
C ASN A 24 16.60 15.03 26.13
N SER A 25 17.83 14.53 26.08
CA SER A 25 18.30 13.36 26.81
C SER A 25 19.69 13.64 27.38
N GLN A 26 20.57 12.63 27.51
CA GLN A 26 21.99 12.84 27.87
C GLN A 26 22.70 13.76 26.86
N ASP A 27 22.32 13.64 25.57
CA ASP A 27 22.73 14.54 24.49
C ASP A 27 21.50 15.30 24.00
N THR A 28 21.53 16.62 24.10
CA THR A 28 20.46 17.47 23.58
C THR A 28 20.73 17.76 22.11
N LEU A 29 19.75 17.40 21.26
CA LEU A 29 19.79 17.60 19.81
C LEU A 29 18.63 18.48 19.35
N PHE A 30 18.90 19.33 18.41
CA PHE A 30 17.90 20.10 17.67
C PHE A 30 18.10 19.83 16.17
N GLY A 31 17.06 19.44 15.47
CA GLY A 31 17.04 19.22 14.01
C GLY A 31 16.02 20.15 13.38
N ASP A 32 16.44 20.88 12.38
CA ASP A 32 15.61 21.69 11.49
C ASP A 32 15.58 20.98 10.14
N MET A 33 14.38 20.60 9.69
CA MET A 33 14.19 19.88 8.45
C MET A 33 13.20 20.64 7.58
N ASP A 34 13.61 20.91 6.36
CA ASP A 34 12.73 21.48 5.36
C ASP A 34 12.78 20.72 4.04
N GLY A 35 11.76 20.88 3.24
CA GLY A 35 11.73 20.22 1.95
C GLY A 35 10.59 20.64 1.04
N GLY A 36 10.73 20.26 -0.21
CA GLY A 36 9.79 20.50 -1.28
C GLY A 36 9.52 19.29 -2.13
N ILE A 37 8.28 19.19 -2.62
CA ILE A 37 7.87 18.18 -3.59
C ILE A 37 7.23 18.88 -4.77
N HIS A 38 7.71 18.58 -5.96
CA HIS A 38 7.12 18.96 -7.23
C HIS A 38 6.71 17.71 -8.00
N LEU A 39 5.44 17.64 -8.37
CA LEU A 39 4.92 16.53 -9.17
C LEU A 39 4.27 17.11 -10.42
N TYR A 40 4.65 16.58 -11.57
CA TYR A 40 4.03 16.82 -12.87
C TYR A 40 3.53 15.49 -13.41
N SER A 41 2.29 15.44 -13.87
CA SER A 41 1.77 14.27 -14.54
C SER A 41 0.95 14.63 -15.77
N GLY A 42 0.99 13.76 -16.77
CA GLY A 42 0.17 13.85 -17.97
C GLY A 42 -0.31 12.47 -18.37
N GLN A 43 -1.57 12.38 -18.78
CA GLN A 43 -2.13 11.14 -19.28
C GLN A 43 -3.10 11.38 -20.43
N ALA A 44 -3.20 10.40 -21.30
CA ALA A 44 -4.20 10.36 -22.38
C ALA A 44 -4.78 8.95 -22.46
N ASN A 45 -6.11 8.85 -22.56
CA ASN A 45 -6.83 7.58 -22.58
C ASN A 45 -7.82 7.59 -23.73
N LEU A 46 -7.84 6.52 -24.51
CA LEU A 46 -8.79 6.23 -25.56
C LEU A 46 -9.68 5.07 -25.13
N VAL A 47 -11.00 5.26 -25.22
CA VAL A 47 -12.01 4.21 -25.09
C VAL A 47 -12.74 4.10 -26.41
N TRP A 48 -12.66 2.95 -27.05
CA TRP A 48 -13.26 2.74 -28.37
C TRP A 48 -14.15 1.50 -28.37
N PRO A 49 -15.49 1.67 -28.27
CA PRO A 49 -16.46 0.59 -28.46
C PRO A 49 -16.60 0.30 -29.95
N PHE A 50 -15.84 -0.68 -30.46
CA PHE A 50 -15.90 -1.01 -31.90
C PHE A 50 -17.02 -2.00 -32.25
N SER A 51 -17.68 -2.59 -31.23
CA SER A 51 -18.94 -3.31 -31.40
C SER A 51 -19.72 -3.34 -30.07
N LYS A 52 -20.97 -3.87 -30.10
CA LYS A 52 -21.77 -4.07 -28.87
C LYS A 52 -21.14 -5.01 -27.87
N SER A 53 -20.24 -5.88 -28.33
CA SER A 53 -19.61 -6.92 -27.50
C SER A 53 -18.16 -6.63 -27.18
N PHE A 54 -17.53 -5.66 -27.83
CA PHE A 54 -16.10 -5.40 -27.68
C PHE A 54 -15.80 -3.92 -27.49
N THR A 55 -15.03 -3.60 -26.49
CA THR A 55 -14.48 -2.27 -26.25
C THR A 55 -12.95 -2.36 -26.14
N PHE A 56 -12.27 -1.53 -26.87
CA PHE A 56 -10.82 -1.38 -26.81
C PHE A 56 -10.46 -0.15 -26.01
N HIS A 57 -9.47 -0.30 -25.13
CA HIS A 57 -8.88 0.79 -24.37
C HIS A 57 -7.38 0.87 -24.67
N ALA A 58 -6.88 2.07 -24.81
CA ALA A 58 -5.45 2.34 -24.90
C ALA A 58 -5.14 3.63 -24.16
N GLY A 59 -3.95 3.74 -23.63
CA GLY A 59 -3.54 4.99 -23.01
C GLY A 59 -2.05 5.05 -22.74
N ALA A 60 -1.61 6.27 -22.45
CA ALA A 60 -0.26 6.57 -22.04
C ALA A 60 -0.28 7.51 -20.84
N LYS A 61 0.70 7.35 -19.96
CA LYS A 61 0.90 8.20 -18.79
C LYS A 61 2.39 8.49 -18.61
N THR A 62 2.70 9.73 -18.30
CA THR A 62 4.01 10.14 -17.82
C THR A 62 3.87 10.86 -16.48
N SER A 63 4.82 10.67 -15.58
CA SER A 63 4.91 11.46 -14.35
C SER A 63 6.37 11.74 -14.02
N PHE A 64 6.61 12.93 -13.50
CA PHE A 64 7.89 13.37 -12.98
C PHE A 64 7.68 13.90 -11.57
N VAL A 65 8.47 13.40 -10.63
CA VAL A 65 8.49 13.84 -9.23
C VAL A 65 9.91 14.30 -8.92
N SER A 66 10.03 15.49 -8.35
CA SER A 66 11.28 16.01 -7.81
C SER A 66 11.06 16.38 -6.35
N ILE A 67 11.97 15.92 -5.49
CA ILE A 67 11.91 16.10 -4.04
C ILE A 67 13.26 16.63 -3.58
N ASP A 68 13.23 17.76 -2.88
CA ASP A 68 14.38 18.34 -2.21
C ASP A 68 14.15 18.22 -0.71
N ASN A 69 15.12 17.71 0.03
CA ASN A 69 15.08 17.66 1.49
C ASN A 69 16.40 18.16 2.04
N ASN A 70 16.31 19.00 3.06
CA ASN A 70 17.43 19.44 3.87
C ASN A 70 17.19 19.04 5.32
N ALA A 71 18.20 18.59 6.04
CA ALA A 71 18.16 18.31 7.47
C ALA A 71 19.43 18.87 8.13
N ASP A 72 19.26 19.87 8.98
CA ASP A 72 20.32 20.50 9.77
C ASP A 72 20.20 20.14 11.23
N TYR A 73 21.08 19.28 11.72
CA TYR A 73 21.13 18.89 13.12
C TYR A 73 22.22 19.66 13.87
N ASN A 74 21.88 20.07 15.10
CA ASN A 74 22.78 20.72 16.03
C ASN A 74 22.77 19.97 17.37
N ARG A 75 23.93 19.79 17.96
CA ARG A 75 24.13 19.16 19.26
C ARG A 75 24.55 20.20 20.30
N LEU A 76 23.92 20.19 21.49
CA LEU A 76 24.32 21.07 22.58
C LEU A 76 25.59 20.50 23.25
N GLN A 77 26.67 21.25 23.18
CA GLN A 77 27.93 20.96 23.85
C GLN A 77 28.25 22.07 24.86
N GLY A 78 28.10 21.75 26.16
CA GLY A 78 28.11 22.75 27.20
C GLY A 78 26.95 23.72 27.05
N ASP A 79 27.23 25.02 26.87
CA ASP A 79 26.23 26.07 26.68
C ASP A 79 26.10 26.54 25.21
N SER A 80 26.70 25.83 24.24
CA SER A 80 26.69 26.23 22.84
C SER A 80 26.21 25.13 21.92
N TRP A 81 25.41 25.52 20.93
CA TRP A 81 24.98 24.64 19.84
C TRP A 81 26.12 24.48 18.82
N GLN A 82 26.45 23.25 18.47
CA GLN A 82 27.43 22.90 17.46
C GLN A 82 26.75 22.07 16.36
N PRO A 83 27.03 22.32 15.06
CA PRO A 83 26.51 21.49 13.96
C PRO A 83 26.91 20.04 14.13
N ASP A 84 25.91 19.15 14.00
CA ASP A 84 26.10 17.70 13.98
C ASP A 84 26.17 17.25 12.52
N HIS A 85 27.37 17.20 11.97
CA HIS A 85 27.59 16.86 10.56
C HIS A 85 27.35 15.37 10.24
N ASP A 86 27.27 14.50 11.24
CA ASP A 86 26.97 13.07 11.03
C ASP A 86 25.49 12.85 10.79
N LEU A 87 24.62 13.73 11.32
CA LEU A 87 23.19 13.67 11.17
C LEU A 87 22.68 14.63 10.08
N SER A 88 23.39 15.74 9.82
CA SER A 88 22.98 16.74 8.82
C SER A 88 23.25 16.27 7.39
N CYS A 89 22.31 16.50 6.49
CA CYS A 89 22.38 15.98 5.14
C CYS A 89 21.38 16.69 4.21
N ASP A 90 21.81 16.96 2.97
CA ASP A 90 20.96 17.36 1.85
C ASP A 90 20.70 16.17 0.95
N PHE A 91 19.44 15.96 0.56
CA PHE A 91 19.05 14.86 -0.30
C PHE A 91 18.07 15.30 -1.38
N GLN A 92 18.44 15.10 -2.62
CA GLN A 92 17.59 15.31 -3.79
C GLN A 92 17.16 13.95 -4.36
N TYR A 93 15.89 13.86 -4.77
CA TYR A 93 15.33 12.66 -5.38
C TYR A 93 14.48 13.04 -6.59
N ASP A 94 14.80 12.45 -7.73
CA ASP A 94 14.04 12.62 -8.96
C ASP A 94 13.52 11.25 -9.45
N GLU A 95 12.24 11.19 -9.77
CA GLU A 95 11.61 9.99 -10.33
C GLU A 95 10.86 10.34 -11.62
N ASN A 96 11.11 9.58 -12.68
CA ASN A 96 10.35 9.65 -13.92
C ASN A 96 9.73 8.28 -14.23
N ILE A 97 8.40 8.25 -14.42
CA ILE A 97 7.65 7.05 -14.78
C ILE A 97 6.92 7.30 -16.10
N ASN A 98 7.19 6.45 -17.08
CA ASN A 98 6.49 6.45 -18.35
C ASN A 98 5.78 5.11 -18.54
N ALA A 99 4.51 5.14 -18.96
CA ALA A 99 3.71 3.95 -19.11
C ALA A 99 2.82 4.03 -20.34
N GLY A 100 2.66 2.90 -21.00
CA GLY A 100 1.67 2.69 -22.04
C GLY A 100 0.86 1.43 -21.76
N TYR A 101 -0.41 1.42 -22.10
CA TYR A 101 -1.26 0.25 -21.91
C TYR A 101 -2.27 0.07 -23.04
N ILE A 102 -2.70 -1.18 -23.19
CA ILE A 102 -3.83 -1.60 -23.98
C ILE A 102 -4.70 -2.56 -23.18
N GLN A 103 -6.01 -2.53 -23.39
CA GLN A 103 -6.96 -3.44 -22.79
C GLN A 103 -8.09 -3.75 -23.79
N LEU A 104 -8.56 -4.98 -23.75
CA LEU A 104 -9.72 -5.44 -24.49
C LEU A 104 -10.77 -5.95 -23.52
N ASP A 105 -11.96 -5.38 -23.60
CA ASP A 105 -13.15 -5.86 -22.91
C ASP A 105 -14.03 -6.58 -23.92
N ALA A 106 -14.44 -7.80 -23.59
CA ALA A 106 -15.35 -8.61 -24.40
C ALA A 106 -16.54 -9.09 -23.57
N LYS A 107 -17.75 -8.85 -24.05
CA LYS A 107 -18.98 -9.21 -23.35
C LYS A 107 -19.86 -10.08 -24.22
N PHE A 108 -20.07 -11.31 -23.78
CA PHE A 108 -20.97 -12.30 -24.38
C PHE A 108 -22.17 -12.53 -23.46
N SER A 109 -23.11 -13.39 -23.87
CA SER A 109 -24.33 -13.63 -23.08
C SER A 109 -24.05 -14.10 -21.65
N SER A 110 -23.05 -14.96 -21.45
CA SER A 110 -22.72 -15.54 -20.13
C SER A 110 -21.28 -15.28 -19.69
N VAL A 111 -20.44 -14.68 -20.53
CA VAL A 111 -19.03 -14.45 -20.24
C VAL A 111 -18.69 -12.98 -20.43
N SER A 112 -18.06 -12.39 -19.41
CA SER A 112 -17.38 -11.11 -19.52
C SER A 112 -15.89 -11.36 -19.37
N LEU A 113 -15.09 -10.81 -20.27
CA LEU A 113 -13.63 -10.93 -20.31
C LEU A 113 -13.04 -9.53 -20.36
N GLU A 114 -12.05 -9.27 -19.52
CA GLU A 114 -11.18 -8.10 -19.60
C GLU A 114 -9.74 -8.60 -19.63
N ALA A 115 -8.98 -8.22 -20.65
CA ALA A 115 -7.56 -8.58 -20.77
C ALA A 115 -6.75 -7.32 -21.08
N GLY A 116 -5.78 -7.03 -20.26
CA GLY A 116 -4.96 -5.83 -20.35
C GLY A 116 -3.46 -6.11 -20.26
N LEU A 117 -2.69 -5.23 -20.86
CA LEU A 117 -1.23 -5.25 -20.82
C LEU A 117 -0.73 -3.83 -20.66
N ARG A 118 0.06 -3.59 -19.63
CA ARG A 118 0.69 -2.30 -19.33
C ARG A 118 2.20 -2.47 -19.26
N LEU A 119 2.92 -1.63 -19.98
CA LEU A 119 4.38 -1.51 -19.90
C LEU A 119 4.72 -0.24 -19.13
N GLU A 120 5.58 -0.34 -18.12
CA GLU A 120 6.09 0.81 -17.37
C GLU A 120 7.61 0.82 -17.39
N ASN A 121 8.15 1.99 -17.67
CA ASN A 121 9.56 2.33 -17.53
C ASN A 121 9.70 3.34 -16.39
N THR A 122 10.61 3.08 -15.46
CA THR A 122 10.89 3.95 -14.31
C THR A 122 12.38 4.25 -14.28
N ARG A 123 12.71 5.53 -14.09
CA ARG A 123 14.06 6.03 -13.78
C ARG A 123 14.00 6.79 -12.47
N ILE A 124 14.88 6.47 -11.57
CA ILE A 124 15.05 7.11 -10.26
C ILE A 124 16.50 7.54 -10.14
N GLU A 125 16.70 8.77 -9.70
CA GLU A 125 18.00 9.35 -9.37
C GLU A 125 17.91 9.93 -7.97
N GLY A 126 18.88 9.63 -7.12
CA GLY A 126 19.00 10.19 -5.79
C GLY A 126 20.41 10.69 -5.58
N GLU A 127 20.54 11.90 -5.07
CA GLU A 127 21.81 12.54 -4.77
C GLU A 127 21.79 13.04 -3.33
N GLN A 128 22.81 12.65 -2.57
CA GLN A 128 23.06 13.14 -1.23
C GLN A 128 24.32 13.99 -1.28
N SER A 129 24.20 15.27 -0.97
CA SER A 129 25.35 16.15 -0.82
C SER A 129 26.06 15.83 0.47
N GLY A 130 27.36 15.64 0.38
CA GLY A 130 28.22 15.43 1.53
C GLY A 130 28.54 16.73 2.26
N ASN A 131 29.24 16.58 3.36
CA ASN A 131 29.74 17.68 4.16
C ASN A 131 31.22 17.43 4.55
N ALA A 132 31.76 18.16 5.52
CA ALA A 132 33.15 18.01 5.95
C ALA A 132 33.52 16.58 6.44
N TYR A 133 32.55 15.76 6.80
CA TYR A 133 32.73 14.42 7.39
C TYR A 133 32.13 13.30 6.53
N GLN A 134 31.16 13.62 5.67
CA GLN A 134 30.48 12.66 4.79
C GLN A 134 30.81 12.99 3.33
N ARG A 135 31.01 11.97 2.51
CA ARG A 135 31.20 12.13 1.06
C ARG A 135 29.87 12.22 0.35
N ASP A 136 29.86 12.92 -0.80
CA ASP A 136 28.74 12.85 -1.74
C ASP A 136 28.42 11.40 -2.08
N SER A 137 27.17 11.11 -2.20
CA SER A 137 26.65 9.79 -2.56
C SER A 137 25.52 9.95 -3.56
N SER A 138 25.48 9.12 -4.58
CA SER A 138 24.39 9.11 -5.55
C SER A 138 24.03 7.68 -5.93
N PHE A 139 22.79 7.50 -6.34
CA PHE A 139 22.32 6.25 -6.91
C PHE A 139 21.38 6.51 -8.09
N THR A 140 21.37 5.57 -9.02
CA THR A 140 20.44 5.57 -10.15
C THR A 140 19.83 4.19 -10.28
N ASN A 141 18.49 4.14 -10.33
CA ASN A 141 17.74 2.92 -10.61
C ASN A 141 16.95 3.08 -11.91
N HIS A 142 17.06 2.09 -12.79
CA HIS A 142 16.32 2.07 -14.04
C HIS A 142 15.76 0.66 -14.28
N TYR A 143 14.45 0.57 -14.45
CA TYR A 143 13.80 -0.71 -14.70
C TYR A 143 12.57 -0.55 -15.59
N THR A 144 12.25 -1.63 -16.30
CA THR A 144 11.08 -1.73 -17.15
C THR A 144 10.33 -3.01 -16.80
N HIS A 145 9.04 -2.89 -16.53
CA HIS A 145 8.18 -4.01 -16.17
C HIS A 145 6.92 -4.07 -17.00
N LEU A 146 6.48 -5.31 -17.24
CA LEU A 146 5.23 -5.62 -17.91
C LEU A 146 4.20 -6.10 -16.88
N PHE A 147 2.99 -5.55 -16.96
CA PHE A 147 1.88 -5.79 -16.05
C PHE A 147 0.67 -6.34 -16.81
N PRO A 148 0.59 -7.66 -16.99
CA PRO A 148 -0.60 -8.29 -17.53
C PRO A 148 -1.72 -8.30 -16.49
N THR A 149 -2.96 -8.14 -16.97
CA THR A 149 -4.20 -8.29 -16.20
C THR A 149 -5.18 -9.15 -16.97
N LEU A 150 -5.93 -9.97 -16.24
CA LEU A 150 -7.00 -10.79 -16.80
C LEU A 150 -8.15 -10.87 -15.78
N SER A 151 -9.37 -10.61 -16.26
CA SER A 151 -10.59 -10.82 -15.47
C SER A 151 -11.57 -11.60 -16.33
N VAL A 152 -12.05 -12.71 -15.84
CA VAL A 152 -13.08 -13.54 -16.49
C VAL A 152 -14.21 -13.71 -15.51
N GLN A 153 -15.42 -13.33 -15.91
CA GLN A 153 -16.63 -13.57 -15.15
C GLN A 153 -17.58 -14.45 -15.97
N TYR A 154 -18.00 -15.55 -15.41
CA TYR A 154 -18.96 -16.46 -15.99
C TYR A 154 -20.29 -16.39 -15.23
N ALA A 155 -21.32 -15.86 -15.87
CA ALA A 155 -22.66 -15.80 -15.31
C ALA A 155 -23.29 -17.17 -15.26
N LEU A 156 -23.69 -17.58 -14.08
CA LEU A 156 -24.46 -18.79 -13.80
C LEU A 156 -25.96 -18.47 -13.76
N ARG A 157 -26.78 -19.50 -13.52
CA ARG A 157 -28.21 -19.29 -13.33
C ARG A 157 -28.50 -18.56 -12.01
N ASN A 158 -29.67 -17.93 -11.91
CA ASN A 158 -30.19 -17.30 -10.70
C ASN A 158 -29.31 -16.16 -10.15
N GLY A 159 -28.66 -15.39 -11.01
CA GLY A 159 -27.85 -14.23 -10.61
C GLY A 159 -26.50 -14.60 -9.97
N ASN A 160 -26.10 -15.85 -10.01
CA ASN A 160 -24.80 -16.28 -9.51
C ASN A 160 -23.70 -16.12 -10.55
N SER A 161 -22.45 -16.07 -10.15
CA SER A 161 -21.33 -16.03 -11.08
C SER A 161 -20.05 -16.65 -10.50
N LEU A 162 -19.17 -17.08 -11.41
CA LEU A 162 -17.79 -17.44 -11.12
C LEU A 162 -16.89 -16.33 -11.66
N SER A 163 -15.89 -15.96 -10.90
CA SER A 163 -14.92 -14.93 -11.25
C SER A 163 -13.50 -15.46 -11.09
N LEU A 164 -12.70 -15.30 -12.14
CA LEU A 164 -11.26 -15.56 -12.11
C LEU A 164 -10.55 -14.24 -12.43
N THR A 165 -9.67 -13.79 -11.54
CA THR A 165 -8.87 -12.59 -11.77
C THR A 165 -7.40 -12.89 -11.59
N TYR A 166 -6.58 -12.34 -12.47
CA TYR A 166 -5.13 -12.33 -12.39
C TYR A 166 -4.61 -10.92 -12.64
N GLY A 167 -3.58 -10.51 -11.92
CA GLY A 167 -2.91 -9.26 -12.17
C GLY A 167 -1.52 -9.21 -11.54
N LYS A 168 -0.55 -8.76 -12.33
CA LYS A 168 0.78 -8.41 -11.85
C LYS A 168 0.80 -6.95 -11.43
N ARG A 169 1.46 -6.64 -10.30
CA ARG A 169 1.52 -5.30 -9.73
C ARG A 169 2.93 -4.97 -9.23
N ILE A 170 3.21 -3.68 -9.14
CA ILE A 170 4.42 -3.12 -8.54
C ILE A 170 4.05 -2.25 -7.34
N VAL A 171 4.84 -2.35 -6.27
CA VAL A 171 4.86 -1.38 -5.16
C VAL A 171 6.27 -0.82 -5.09
N ARG A 172 6.40 0.46 -5.39
CA ARG A 172 7.67 1.16 -5.30
C ARG A 172 7.96 1.54 -3.86
N PRO A 173 9.24 1.55 -3.43
CA PRO A 173 9.60 2.21 -2.19
C PRO A 173 9.06 3.64 -2.22
N ASN A 174 8.56 4.13 -1.10
CA ASN A 174 8.27 5.55 -1.01
C ASN A 174 9.58 6.34 -0.84
N TYR A 175 9.58 7.63 -1.15
CA TYR A 175 10.79 8.44 -1.08
C TYR A 175 11.41 8.48 0.33
N ARG A 176 10.58 8.43 1.38
CA ARG A 176 11.05 8.40 2.77
C ARG A 176 11.83 7.12 3.08
N ASP A 177 11.42 6.00 2.49
CA ASP A 177 12.13 4.72 2.64
C ASP A 177 13.50 4.74 1.92
N LEU A 178 13.65 5.56 0.87
CA LEU A 178 14.91 5.74 0.12
C LEU A 178 15.79 6.84 0.69
N ASN A 179 15.22 7.79 1.43
CA ASN A 179 15.94 8.92 2.00
C ASN A 179 16.95 8.43 3.06
N PRO A 180 18.26 8.68 2.91
CA PRO A 180 19.29 8.23 3.84
C PRO A 180 19.28 8.97 5.18
N PHE A 181 18.40 9.96 5.38
CA PHE A 181 18.28 10.71 6.61
C PHE A 181 18.05 9.81 7.81
N VAL A 182 18.61 10.24 8.94
CA VAL A 182 18.39 9.60 10.24
C VAL A 182 17.34 10.40 10.98
N TYR A 183 16.16 9.79 11.18
CA TYR A 183 15.11 10.33 12.04
C TYR A 183 15.25 9.76 13.45
N ILE A 184 15.29 10.63 14.43
CA ILE A 184 15.52 10.26 15.82
C ILE A 184 14.17 10.07 16.51
N HIS A 185 13.86 8.86 17.01
CA HIS A 185 12.68 8.61 17.83
C HIS A 185 13.00 8.82 19.32
N ASP A 186 14.13 8.28 19.77
CA ASP A 186 14.68 8.42 21.11
C ASP A 186 16.20 8.15 21.06
N GLU A 187 16.86 8.17 22.23
CA GLU A 187 18.31 7.97 22.33
C GLU A 187 18.79 6.58 21.87
N TYR A 188 17.88 5.61 21.70
CA TYR A 188 18.20 4.23 21.31
C TYR A 188 17.59 3.81 19.97
N THR A 189 16.65 4.58 19.42
CA THR A 189 15.87 4.20 18.23
C THR A 189 15.94 5.27 17.15
N TYR A 190 16.44 4.87 16.00
CA TYR A 190 16.62 5.74 14.85
C TYR A 190 15.96 5.10 13.62
N ASP A 191 15.17 5.86 12.84
CA ASP A 191 14.75 5.46 11.51
C ASP A 191 15.79 5.91 10.48
N LYS A 192 16.16 5.03 9.55
CA LYS A 192 17.06 5.35 8.44
C LYS A 192 16.55 4.70 7.17
N GLY A 193 16.43 5.47 6.09
CA GLY A 193 16.07 4.92 4.79
C GLY A 193 17.17 4.06 4.17
N ASN A 194 16.85 3.41 3.06
CA ASN A 194 17.74 2.52 2.34
C ASN A 194 17.66 2.81 0.83
N THR A 195 18.68 3.46 0.29
CA THR A 195 18.77 3.83 -1.14
C THR A 195 18.87 2.63 -2.09
N LEU A 196 19.17 1.43 -1.55
CA LEU A 196 19.30 0.19 -2.32
C LEU A 196 17.99 -0.59 -2.49
N LEU A 197 16.86 -0.04 -2.02
CA LEU A 197 15.58 -0.70 -2.13
C LEU A 197 15.15 -0.91 -3.58
N ARG A 198 14.66 -2.11 -3.83
CA ARG A 198 14.02 -2.49 -5.08
C ARG A 198 12.51 -2.50 -4.91
N PRO A 199 11.73 -2.24 -5.98
CA PRO A 199 10.29 -2.34 -5.91
C PRO A 199 9.82 -3.78 -5.67
N GLU A 200 8.73 -3.93 -4.92
CA GLU A 200 8.03 -5.21 -4.82
C GLU A 200 7.30 -5.52 -6.12
N LEU A 201 7.39 -6.75 -6.57
CA LEU A 201 6.61 -7.26 -7.70
C LEU A 201 5.70 -8.39 -7.21
N SER A 202 4.41 -8.28 -7.47
CA SER A 202 3.43 -9.27 -7.01
C SER A 202 2.58 -9.81 -8.14
N ASP A 203 2.41 -11.13 -8.14
CA ASP A 203 1.44 -11.87 -8.95
C ASP A 203 0.25 -12.23 -8.06
N ASN A 204 -0.95 -11.82 -8.47
CA ASN A 204 -2.19 -11.97 -7.72
C ASN A 204 -3.17 -12.80 -8.55
N LEU A 205 -3.68 -13.89 -7.98
CA LEU A 205 -4.68 -14.76 -8.59
C LEU A 205 -5.84 -14.96 -7.60
N GLU A 206 -7.06 -14.80 -8.05
CA GLU A 206 -8.24 -15.10 -7.24
C GLU A 206 -9.30 -15.82 -8.08
N LEU A 207 -9.81 -16.92 -7.55
CA LEU A 207 -11.00 -17.62 -8.03
C LEU A 207 -12.10 -17.43 -7.00
N ALA A 208 -13.28 -16.93 -7.42
CA ALA A 208 -14.40 -16.68 -6.53
C ALA A 208 -15.74 -17.12 -7.10
N TYR A 209 -16.61 -17.62 -6.23
CA TYR A 209 -18.04 -17.80 -6.45
C TYR A 209 -18.80 -16.65 -5.80
N ILE A 210 -19.71 -16.05 -6.54
CA ILE A 210 -20.54 -14.93 -6.12
C ILE A 210 -21.99 -15.38 -6.18
N HIS A 211 -22.71 -15.30 -5.06
CA HIS A 211 -24.11 -15.66 -4.95
C HIS A 211 -24.99 -14.41 -4.89
N GLY A 212 -25.47 -13.98 -6.05
CA GLY A 212 -26.22 -12.73 -6.17
C GLY A 212 -25.45 -11.57 -5.53
N ASP A 213 -26.16 -10.77 -4.74
CA ASP A 213 -25.57 -9.68 -3.94
C ASP A 213 -25.32 -10.08 -2.48
N LEU A 214 -25.52 -11.38 -2.13
CA LEU A 214 -25.52 -11.82 -0.74
C LEU A 214 -24.12 -12.16 -0.22
N PHE A 215 -23.37 -12.98 -0.96
CA PHE A 215 -22.04 -13.38 -0.51
C PHE A 215 -21.09 -13.73 -1.64
N ARG A 216 -19.80 -13.60 -1.35
CA ARG A 216 -18.67 -14.01 -2.17
C ARG A 216 -17.78 -14.97 -1.39
N VAL A 217 -17.46 -16.12 -1.96
CA VAL A 217 -16.46 -17.08 -1.45
C VAL A 217 -15.37 -17.20 -2.48
N GLY A 218 -14.12 -16.99 -2.08
CA GLY A 218 -12.99 -17.07 -3.00
C GLY A 218 -11.77 -17.75 -2.40
N LEU A 219 -10.88 -18.20 -3.27
CA LEU A 219 -9.54 -18.63 -2.95
C LEU A 219 -8.57 -17.65 -3.59
N ALA A 220 -7.76 -16.98 -2.77
CA ALA A 220 -6.77 -16.03 -3.22
C ALA A 220 -5.36 -16.61 -3.08
N PHE A 221 -4.52 -16.33 -4.07
CA PHE A 221 -3.10 -16.59 -4.08
C PHE A 221 -2.35 -15.30 -4.44
N ASN A 222 -1.30 -15.00 -3.68
CA ASN A 222 -0.40 -13.90 -3.96
C ASN A 222 1.05 -14.38 -3.79
N TYR A 223 1.88 -14.09 -4.77
CA TYR A 223 3.33 -14.22 -4.69
C TYR A 223 3.97 -12.85 -4.85
N THR A 224 4.75 -12.41 -3.86
CA THR A 224 5.46 -11.13 -3.90
C THR A 224 6.96 -11.40 -3.81
N LYS A 225 7.70 -10.84 -4.77
CA LYS A 225 9.16 -10.82 -4.79
C LYS A 225 9.67 -9.48 -4.24
N ASP A 226 10.85 -9.49 -3.62
CA ASP A 226 11.52 -8.30 -3.08
C ASP A 226 10.65 -7.51 -2.09
N VAL A 227 9.93 -8.23 -1.20
CA VAL A 227 9.00 -7.62 -0.21
C VAL A 227 9.73 -6.61 0.66
N ILE A 228 9.22 -5.38 0.73
CA ILE A 228 9.78 -4.32 1.55
C ILE A 228 9.19 -4.42 2.96
N ILE A 229 10.05 -4.55 3.95
CA ILE A 229 9.67 -4.55 5.37
C ILE A 229 10.62 -3.66 6.17
N LYS A 230 10.14 -3.14 7.30
CA LYS A 230 11.00 -2.52 8.31
C LYS A 230 11.76 -3.62 9.05
N SER A 231 13.08 -3.53 9.05
CA SER A 231 14.01 -4.39 9.77
C SER A 231 14.61 -3.64 10.94
N TYR A 232 14.87 -4.35 12.04
CA TYR A 232 15.49 -3.82 13.23
C TYR A 232 16.95 -4.26 13.24
N LEU A 233 17.85 -3.30 13.04
CA LEU A 233 19.29 -3.51 12.93
C LEU A 233 19.96 -3.09 14.23
N ASP A 234 20.42 -4.07 15.01
CA ASP A 234 21.16 -3.83 16.25
C ASP A 234 22.56 -3.26 15.93
N GLN A 235 22.83 -2.06 16.43
CA GLN A 235 24.13 -1.37 16.28
C GLN A 235 25.04 -1.56 17.50
N GLY A 236 24.59 -2.31 18.50
CA GLY A 236 25.25 -2.42 19.79
C GLY A 236 24.90 -1.26 20.74
N ASN A 237 25.33 -1.34 21.99
CA ASN A 237 25.05 -0.35 23.04
C ASN A 237 23.54 0.01 23.19
N TYR A 238 22.64 -0.96 22.93
CA TYR A 238 21.19 -0.82 22.93
C TYR A 238 20.63 0.07 21.79
N VAL A 239 21.46 0.51 20.84
CA VAL A 239 21.02 1.33 19.70
C VAL A 239 20.47 0.44 18.61
N VAL A 240 19.27 0.78 18.11
CA VAL A 240 18.57 0.06 17.04
C VAL A 240 18.25 1.02 15.90
N TYR A 241 18.70 0.70 14.69
CA TYR A 241 18.20 1.33 13.47
C TYR A 241 17.02 0.56 12.92
N VAL A 242 15.95 1.28 12.69
CA VAL A 242 14.77 0.78 11.94
C VAL A 242 14.95 1.19 10.49
N SER A 243 15.21 0.23 9.63
CA SER A 243 15.48 0.48 8.21
C SER A 243 14.61 -0.41 7.31
N PRO A 244 14.05 0.11 6.22
CA PRO A 244 13.36 -0.72 5.25
C PRO A 244 14.37 -1.58 4.47
N GLU A 245 14.04 -2.86 4.30
CA GLU A 245 14.85 -3.82 3.56
C GLU A 245 13.98 -4.70 2.65
N ASN A 246 14.57 -5.18 1.56
CA ASN A 246 13.92 -6.17 0.73
C ASN A 246 14.12 -7.59 1.27
N LEU A 247 13.03 -8.26 1.62
CA LEU A 247 13.03 -9.71 1.81
C LEU A 247 13.01 -10.43 0.47
N SER A 248 13.43 -11.71 0.45
CA SER A 248 13.47 -12.48 -0.80
C SER A 248 12.08 -12.66 -1.41
N SER A 249 11.10 -13.12 -0.64
CA SER A 249 9.73 -13.30 -1.15
C SER A 249 8.70 -13.55 -0.05
N ARG A 250 7.43 -13.34 -0.44
CA ARG A 250 6.25 -13.77 0.34
C ARG A 250 5.31 -14.57 -0.54
N VAL A 251 4.81 -15.68 -0.03
CA VAL A 251 3.65 -16.41 -0.55
C VAL A 251 2.49 -16.22 0.42
N SER A 252 1.33 -15.89 -0.12
CA SER A 252 0.08 -15.73 0.63
C SER A 252 -1.02 -16.52 -0.07
N VAL A 253 -1.68 -17.46 0.61
CA VAL A 253 -2.76 -18.24 0.02
C VAL A 253 -3.83 -18.54 1.06
N GLY A 254 -5.10 -18.51 0.65
CA GLY A 254 -6.18 -18.96 1.53
C GLY A 254 -7.56 -18.53 1.10
N PRO A 255 -8.58 -19.14 1.72
CA PRO A 255 -9.98 -18.83 1.47
C PRO A 255 -10.38 -17.49 2.07
N ARG A 256 -11.34 -16.85 1.41
CA ARG A 256 -12.00 -15.62 1.84
C ARG A 256 -13.51 -15.75 1.67
N LEU A 257 -14.25 -15.21 2.64
CA LEU A 257 -15.69 -15.06 2.61
C LEU A 257 -16.03 -13.59 2.87
N SER A 258 -16.94 -13.04 2.10
CA SER A 258 -17.56 -11.75 2.40
C SER A 258 -19.05 -11.82 2.13
N THR A 259 -19.85 -11.19 2.99
CA THR A 259 -21.30 -11.02 2.79
C THR A 259 -21.63 -9.54 2.69
N SER A 260 -22.73 -9.21 2.04
CA SER A 260 -23.23 -7.85 1.96
C SER A 260 -24.68 -7.82 2.45
N GLN A 261 -24.90 -7.19 3.60
CA GLN A 261 -26.21 -6.97 4.21
C GLN A 261 -27.11 -8.23 4.21
N LEU A 262 -26.54 -9.36 4.67
CA LEU A 262 -27.27 -10.62 4.75
C LEU A 262 -28.46 -10.46 5.72
N PRO A 263 -29.73 -10.49 5.24
CA PRO A 263 -30.88 -10.32 6.09
C PRO A 263 -31.15 -11.62 6.86
N LEU A 264 -30.84 -11.66 8.16
CA LEU A 264 -31.18 -12.80 9.02
C LEU A 264 -32.60 -12.73 9.47
N THR A 265 -33.13 -11.53 9.71
CA THR A 265 -34.53 -11.25 9.99
C THR A 265 -34.95 -9.90 9.40
N SER A 266 -36.21 -9.52 9.48
CA SER A 266 -36.71 -8.21 9.01
C SER A 266 -36.09 -7.01 9.75
N PHE A 267 -35.52 -7.22 10.93
CA PHE A 267 -34.94 -6.18 11.76
C PHE A 267 -33.42 -6.34 11.95
N TRP A 268 -32.82 -7.42 11.47
CA TRP A 268 -31.40 -7.74 11.68
C TRP A 268 -30.69 -8.09 10.37
N ASN A 269 -29.73 -7.26 9.99
CA ASN A 269 -28.80 -7.50 8.90
C ASN A 269 -27.39 -7.73 9.45
N VAL A 270 -26.65 -8.62 8.82
CA VAL A 270 -25.28 -8.92 9.20
C VAL A 270 -24.36 -8.84 7.99
N ASN A 271 -23.17 -8.24 8.18
CA ASN A 271 -22.05 -8.33 7.28
C ASN A 271 -20.97 -9.17 7.94
N VAL A 272 -20.45 -10.14 7.23
CA VAL A 272 -19.34 -10.99 7.66
C VAL A 272 -18.22 -10.87 6.66
N SER A 273 -17.00 -10.62 7.15
CA SER A 273 -15.77 -10.80 6.41
C SER A 273 -14.90 -11.82 7.15
N ALA A 274 -14.52 -12.90 6.49
CA ALA A 274 -13.69 -13.93 7.10
C ALA A 274 -12.60 -14.38 6.12
N SER A 275 -11.42 -14.62 6.62
CA SER A 275 -10.34 -15.21 5.85
C SER A 275 -9.44 -16.07 6.73
N LEU A 276 -8.88 -17.11 6.12
CA LEU A 276 -7.82 -17.92 6.72
C LEU A 276 -6.65 -17.95 5.75
N ILE A 277 -5.64 -17.12 6.02
CA ILE A 277 -4.53 -16.89 5.09
C ILE A 277 -3.25 -17.55 5.61
N TYR A 278 -2.67 -18.40 4.80
CA TYR A 278 -1.31 -18.90 5.01
C TYR A 278 -0.32 -17.92 4.42
N ASN A 279 0.53 -17.33 5.26
CA ASN A 279 1.64 -16.50 4.85
C ASN A 279 2.96 -17.23 5.08
N ARG A 280 3.86 -17.14 4.10
CA ARG A 280 5.23 -17.63 4.18
C ARG A 280 6.18 -16.60 3.63
N TYR A 281 7.01 -16.05 4.52
CA TYR A 281 8.10 -15.13 4.17
C TYR A 281 9.40 -15.93 4.05
N ARG A 282 10.15 -15.69 2.99
CA ARG A 282 11.56 -16.04 2.88
C ARG A 282 12.41 -14.83 3.20
N LEU A 283 13.37 -14.99 4.10
CA LEU A 283 14.30 -13.96 4.49
C LEU A 283 15.65 -14.21 3.82
N PRO A 284 16.48 -13.17 3.60
CA PRO A 284 17.87 -13.31 3.13
C PRO A 284 18.71 -14.18 4.06
N GLU A 285 19.87 -14.65 3.55
CA GLU A 285 20.71 -15.59 4.30
C GLU A 285 21.40 -15.00 5.53
N ASN A 286 21.55 -13.69 5.59
CA ASN A 286 22.10 -12.97 6.75
C ASN A 286 21.17 -12.93 7.96
N TYR A 287 19.88 -13.26 7.79
CA TYR A 287 18.94 -13.33 8.91
C TYR A 287 19.06 -14.65 9.67
N GLN A 288 18.87 -14.61 11.00
CA GLN A 288 18.84 -15.82 11.85
C GLN A 288 17.68 -16.75 11.48
N VAL A 289 16.50 -16.19 11.22
CA VAL A 289 15.31 -16.92 10.76
C VAL A 289 15.24 -16.85 9.25
N LYS A 290 15.36 -17.99 8.56
CA LYS A 290 15.32 -18.07 7.10
C LYS A 290 13.90 -18.08 6.52
N VAL A 291 12.94 -18.56 7.29
CA VAL A 291 11.54 -18.70 6.90
C VAL A 291 10.63 -18.42 8.09
N ASN A 292 9.75 -17.43 7.94
CA ASN A 292 8.65 -17.18 8.87
C ASN A 292 7.33 -17.54 8.18
N LYS A 293 6.55 -18.43 8.76
CA LYS A 293 5.31 -18.93 8.14
C LYS A 293 4.21 -19.14 9.17
N ARG A 294 2.96 -18.78 8.78
CA ARG A 294 1.81 -18.94 9.69
C ARG A 294 0.48 -18.91 8.94
N TRP A 295 -0.49 -19.63 9.48
CA TRP A 295 -1.90 -19.45 9.19
C TRP A 295 -2.44 -18.31 10.08
N THR A 296 -3.16 -17.37 9.47
CA THR A 296 -3.73 -16.20 10.14
C THR A 296 -5.22 -16.16 9.87
N PRO A 297 -6.09 -16.44 10.85
CA PRO A 297 -7.51 -16.18 10.75
C PRO A 297 -7.78 -14.69 10.93
N ASN A 298 -8.63 -14.11 10.08
CA ASN A 298 -9.17 -12.76 10.25
C ASN A 298 -10.68 -12.83 10.11
N ILE A 299 -11.41 -12.24 11.04
CA ILE A 299 -12.87 -12.24 11.10
C ILE A 299 -13.33 -10.84 11.44
N GLY A 300 -14.23 -10.28 10.63
CA GLY A 300 -14.97 -9.05 10.90
C GLY A 300 -16.45 -9.33 10.83
N ILE A 301 -17.21 -8.83 11.78
CA ILE A 301 -18.67 -8.96 11.83
C ILE A 301 -19.27 -7.60 12.17
N SER A 302 -20.22 -7.15 11.35
CA SER A 302 -21.04 -5.98 11.63
C SER A 302 -22.49 -6.40 11.65
N ASN A 303 -23.15 -6.18 12.78
CA ASN A 303 -24.58 -6.43 12.97
C ASN A 303 -25.31 -5.10 13.00
N GLN A 304 -26.35 -4.98 12.20
CA GLN A 304 -27.24 -3.82 12.16
C GLN A 304 -28.66 -4.25 12.53
N PHE A 305 -29.19 -3.62 13.57
CA PHE A 305 -30.52 -3.85 14.05
C PHE A 305 -31.39 -2.61 13.82
N SER A 306 -32.59 -2.79 13.27
CA SER A 306 -33.56 -1.73 13.02
C SER A 306 -34.88 -2.11 13.64
N PHE A 307 -35.27 -1.44 14.72
CA PHE A 307 -36.52 -1.76 15.45
C PHE A 307 -37.31 -0.49 15.78
N ALA A 308 -38.64 -0.67 15.93
CA ALA A 308 -39.56 0.39 16.28
C ALA A 308 -39.50 1.65 15.38
N ARG A 309 -39.22 1.53 14.08
CA ARG A 309 -39.14 2.60 13.05
C ARG A 309 -38.18 3.75 13.35
N THR A 310 -37.81 3.95 14.59
CA THR A 310 -36.99 5.10 15.03
C THR A 310 -35.70 4.70 15.72
N TRP A 311 -35.54 3.45 16.08
CA TRP A 311 -34.37 2.94 16.76
C TRP A 311 -33.52 2.08 15.83
N SER A 312 -32.22 2.27 15.88
CA SER A 312 -31.24 1.35 15.30
C SER A 312 -30.12 1.10 16.30
N ALA A 313 -29.57 -0.10 16.23
CA ALA A 313 -28.39 -0.45 17.00
C ALA A 313 -27.37 -1.11 16.06
N GLU A 314 -26.12 -0.98 16.39
CA GLU A 314 -25.03 -1.58 15.68
C GLU A 314 -24.07 -2.26 16.66
N LEU A 315 -23.59 -3.46 16.27
CA LEU A 315 -22.56 -4.18 16.99
C LEU A 315 -21.50 -4.63 15.98
N ILE A 316 -20.30 -4.02 16.05
CA ILE A 316 -19.19 -4.32 15.16
C ILE A 316 -18.09 -4.99 15.99
N GLY A 317 -17.55 -6.09 15.47
CA GLY A 317 -16.40 -6.76 16.04
C GLY A 317 -15.42 -7.18 14.97
N PHE A 318 -14.12 -7.14 15.29
CA PHE A 318 -13.11 -7.79 14.47
C PHE A 318 -12.09 -8.55 15.33
N TYR A 319 -11.53 -9.58 14.72
CA TYR A 319 -10.44 -10.37 15.25
C TYR A 319 -9.41 -10.60 14.14
N ASN A 320 -8.19 -10.15 14.37
CA ASN A 320 -7.03 -10.47 13.55
C ASN A 320 -6.13 -11.44 14.33
N GLY A 321 -5.95 -12.63 13.80
CA GLY A 321 -5.17 -13.67 14.46
C GLY A 321 -3.67 -13.39 14.45
N LYS A 322 -2.91 -14.21 15.14
CA LYS A 322 -1.45 -14.15 15.14
C LYS A 322 -0.91 -14.30 13.71
N MET A 323 -0.04 -13.37 13.26
CA MET A 323 0.42 -13.33 11.88
C MET A 323 1.95 -13.23 11.76
N ALA A 324 2.50 -13.80 10.68
CA ALA A 324 3.87 -13.58 10.29
C ALA A 324 3.99 -12.22 9.58
N ALA A 325 5.00 -11.42 9.93
CA ALA A 325 5.31 -10.12 9.32
C ALA A 325 6.83 -10.00 9.15
N GLY A 326 7.33 -10.43 8.00
CA GLY A 326 8.77 -10.49 7.75
C GLY A 326 9.49 -11.34 8.79
N GLN A 327 10.45 -10.78 9.51
CA GLN A 327 11.17 -11.44 10.60
C GLN A 327 10.33 -11.55 11.89
N ALA A 328 9.32 -10.70 12.05
CA ALA A 328 8.54 -10.58 13.28
C ALA A 328 7.27 -11.45 13.26
N THR A 329 6.69 -11.61 14.42
CA THR A 329 5.36 -12.18 14.62
C THR A 329 4.48 -11.14 15.30
N ILE A 330 3.36 -10.78 14.68
CA ILE A 330 2.38 -9.88 15.27
C ILE A 330 1.36 -10.71 16.04
N TYR A 331 1.10 -10.31 17.29
CA TYR A 331 0.14 -10.98 18.15
C TYR A 331 -1.30 -10.60 17.81
N PRO A 332 -2.30 -11.41 18.19
CA PRO A 332 -3.69 -11.16 17.87
C PRO A 332 -4.18 -9.81 18.40
N LEU A 333 -5.04 -9.17 17.62
CA LEU A 333 -5.76 -7.95 17.97
C LEU A 333 -7.25 -8.15 17.73
N TRP A 334 -8.08 -7.72 18.67
CA TRP A 334 -9.52 -7.70 18.52
C TRP A 334 -10.14 -6.45 19.10
N GLN A 335 -11.29 -6.09 18.60
CA GLN A 335 -12.07 -4.95 19.09
C GLN A 335 -13.56 -5.24 18.92
N ILE A 336 -14.38 -4.75 19.85
CA ILE A 336 -15.84 -4.75 19.77
C ILE A 336 -16.32 -3.34 20.05
N ASN A 337 -17.21 -2.85 19.18
CA ASN A 337 -17.88 -1.57 19.30
C ASN A 337 -19.40 -1.80 19.28
N ALA A 338 -20.13 -1.07 20.12
CA ALA A 338 -21.59 -1.08 20.13
C ALA A 338 -22.11 0.36 20.06
N GLY A 339 -23.15 0.56 19.28
CA GLY A 339 -23.81 1.84 19.11
C GLY A 339 -25.33 1.67 19.12
N ILE A 340 -26.04 2.66 19.65
CA ILE A 340 -27.48 2.77 19.57
C ILE A 340 -27.88 4.17 19.13
N GLN A 341 -28.82 4.27 18.23
CA GLN A 341 -29.28 5.52 17.66
C GLN A 341 -30.82 5.58 17.71
N LYS A 342 -31.35 6.77 18.02
CA LYS A 342 -32.79 7.05 17.97
C LYS A 342 -33.07 8.25 17.07
N LYS A 343 -33.91 8.10 16.07
CA LYS A 343 -34.44 9.22 15.28
C LYS A 343 -35.47 9.98 16.08
N ILE A 344 -35.27 11.28 16.26
CA ILE A 344 -36.16 12.21 16.98
C ILE A 344 -36.74 13.24 16.03
N TRP A 345 -37.75 14.03 16.48
CA TRP A 345 -38.37 15.11 15.70
C TRP A 345 -38.79 14.69 14.29
N LYS A 346 -39.48 13.53 14.15
CA LYS A 346 -39.92 12.96 12.86
C LYS A 346 -38.80 12.75 11.87
N GLY A 347 -37.60 12.41 12.37
CA GLY A 347 -36.42 12.12 11.54
C GLY A 347 -35.53 13.33 11.21
N ARG A 348 -35.78 14.50 11.83
CA ARG A 348 -34.97 15.73 11.63
C ARG A 348 -33.74 15.79 12.55
N GLY A 349 -33.62 14.86 13.51
CA GLY A 349 -32.47 14.75 14.40
C GLY A 349 -32.26 13.29 14.86
N THR A 350 -31.05 12.99 15.31
CA THR A 350 -30.64 11.70 15.86
C THR A 350 -29.92 11.92 17.17
#